data_8cfb5f8179e0a2a9483a5d1560efa7cc
#
_entry.id   8cfb5f8179e0a2a9483a5d1560efa7cc
#
_cell.length_a   1.000
_cell.length_b   1.000
_cell.length_c   1.000
_cell.angle_alpha   90.00
_cell.angle_beta   90.00
_cell.angle_gamma   90.00
#
_symmetry.space_group_name_H-M   'P 1'
#
loop_
_entity.id
_entity.type
_entity.pdbx_description
1 polymer ?
#
loop_
_entity_poly.entity_id
_entity_poly.type
_entity_poly.pdbx_seq_one_letter_code
_entity_poly.pdbx_strand_id
1 'polypeptide(L)' 'MEFFKVISETAGTIFRIERNAGDTVDEEDVIFILESMKMEIEILAEKKGIIKSFLVEEGDLVQEGQHLANIETS' A
#
# COMPACT_ATOMS: atom_id res chain seq x y z
N MET A 1 14.78 -14.72 1.97
CA MET A 1 13.86 -13.70 2.48
C MET A 1 13.85 -12.54 1.50
N GLU A 2 12.68 -12.24 0.95
CA GLU A 2 12.56 -11.21 -0.08
C GLU A 2 11.57 -10.17 0.35
N PHE A 3 11.76 -8.96 -0.15
CA PHE A 3 10.84 -7.86 0.09
C PHE A 3 10.23 -7.40 -1.21
N PHE A 4 8.96 -7.05 -1.15
CA PHE A 4 8.24 -6.51 -2.28
C PHE A 4 7.79 -5.10 -1.91
N LYS A 5 8.01 -4.14 -2.82
CA LYS A 5 7.61 -2.76 -2.60
C LYS A 5 6.19 -2.54 -3.09
N VAL A 6 5.35 -1.97 -2.24
CA VAL A 6 4.04 -1.50 -2.66
C VAL A 6 4.23 -0.07 -3.15
N ILE A 7 3.85 0.17 -4.38
CA ILE A 7 4.09 1.45 -5.06
C ILE A 7 2.75 2.03 -5.49
N SER A 8 2.62 3.35 -5.39
CA SER A 8 1.42 4.02 -5.87
C SER A 8 1.46 4.12 -7.39
N GLU A 9 0.38 3.72 -8.04
CA GLU A 9 0.29 3.78 -9.51
C GLU A 9 -0.13 5.15 -10.01
N THR A 10 -0.57 6.02 -9.11
CA THR A 10 -0.99 7.36 -9.48
C THR A 10 -0.78 8.31 -8.31
N ALA A 11 -0.78 9.60 -8.59
CA ALA A 11 -0.71 10.62 -7.54
C ALA A 11 -2.07 10.73 -6.85
N GLY A 12 -2.07 11.04 -5.56
CA GLY A 12 -3.30 11.22 -4.80
C GLY A 12 -3.02 11.37 -3.33
N THR A 13 -4.04 11.16 -2.52
CA THR A 13 -3.96 11.26 -1.06
C THR A 13 -4.27 9.89 -0.47
N ILE A 14 -3.48 9.47 0.52
CA ILE A 14 -3.77 8.22 1.24
C ILE A 14 -5.01 8.47 2.10
N PHE A 15 -6.14 7.93 1.69
CA PHE A 15 -7.39 8.12 2.38
C PHE A 15 -7.51 7.15 3.56
N ARG A 16 -7.12 5.89 3.36
CA ARG A 16 -7.12 4.89 4.43
C ARG A 16 -5.97 3.93 4.26
N ILE A 17 -5.47 3.43 5.39
CA ILE A 17 -4.55 2.30 5.43
C ILE A 17 -5.35 1.17 6.06
N GLU A 18 -5.66 0.13 5.29
CA GLU A 18 -6.59 -0.92 5.67
C GLU A 18 -5.94 -2.05 6.46
N ARG A 19 -4.62 -2.05 6.57
CA ARG A 19 -3.87 -3.12 7.25
C ARG A 19 -2.91 -2.51 8.25
N ASN A 20 -2.38 -3.34 9.13
CA ASN A 20 -1.39 -2.91 10.12
C ASN A 20 -0.05 -3.59 9.84
N ALA A 21 1.05 -2.97 10.27
CA ALA A 21 2.35 -3.62 10.19
C ALA A 21 2.28 -4.92 11.00
N GLY A 22 2.82 -5.98 10.43
CA GLY A 22 2.77 -7.31 11.01
C GLY A 22 1.65 -8.17 10.47
N ASP A 23 0.68 -7.58 9.77
CA ASP A 23 -0.42 -8.35 9.20
C ASP A 23 0.06 -9.20 8.03
N THR A 24 -0.53 -10.39 7.94
CA THR A 24 -0.35 -11.24 6.76
C THR A 24 -1.39 -10.82 5.73
N VAL A 25 -0.96 -10.66 4.49
CA VAL A 25 -1.86 -10.34 3.38
C VAL A 25 -1.73 -11.39 2.31
N ASP A 26 -2.82 -11.60 1.60
CA ASP A 26 -2.84 -12.46 0.42
C ASP A 26 -2.81 -11.59 -0.83
N GLU A 27 -2.50 -12.21 -1.94
CA GLU A 27 -2.56 -11.53 -3.23
C GLU A 27 -3.94 -10.92 -3.42
N GLU A 28 -3.98 -9.65 -3.85
CA GLU A 28 -5.20 -8.88 -4.10
C GLU A 28 -5.91 -8.37 -2.85
N ASP A 29 -5.36 -8.57 -1.66
CA ASP A 29 -5.90 -7.91 -0.47
C ASP A 29 -5.68 -6.41 -0.58
N VAL A 30 -6.67 -5.62 -0.15
CA VAL A 30 -6.57 -4.16 -0.18
C VAL A 30 -5.67 -3.71 0.96
N ILE A 31 -4.64 -2.92 0.64
CA ILE A 31 -3.73 -2.37 1.65
C ILE A 31 -4.03 -0.91 1.87
N PHE A 32 -4.25 -0.16 0.80
CA PHE A 32 -4.52 1.29 0.87
C PHE A 32 -5.75 1.64 0.06
N ILE A 33 -6.44 2.67 0.51
CA ILE A 33 -7.42 3.38 -0.32
C ILE A 33 -6.81 4.74 -0.63
N LEU A 34 -6.65 5.02 -1.91
CA LEU A 34 -6.09 6.28 -2.39
C LEU A 34 -7.22 7.10 -2.98
N GLU A 35 -7.29 8.39 -2.64
CA GLU A 35 -8.25 9.29 -3.26
C GLU A 35 -7.53 10.11 -4.32
N SER A 36 -8.06 10.08 -5.53
CA SER A 36 -7.50 10.82 -6.65
C SER A 36 -8.65 11.31 -7.52
N MET A 37 -8.73 12.61 -7.75
CA MET A 37 -9.75 13.22 -8.62
C MET A 37 -11.16 12.79 -8.20
N LYS A 38 -11.43 12.82 -6.89
CA LYS A 38 -12.74 12.47 -6.31
C LYS A 38 -13.12 11.01 -6.50
N MET A 39 -12.15 10.15 -6.81
CA MET A 39 -12.37 8.71 -6.94
C MET A 39 -11.53 8.00 -5.89
N GLU A 40 -12.07 6.88 -5.39
CA GLU A 40 -11.32 6.02 -4.50
C GLU A 40 -10.70 4.90 -5.31
N ILE A 41 -9.39 4.72 -5.14
CA ILE A 41 -8.63 3.72 -5.87
C ILE A 41 -8.01 2.79 -4.84
N GLU A 42 -8.24 1.49 -5.01
CA GLU A 42 -7.67 0.49 -4.12
C GLU A 42 -6.26 0.14 -4.56
N ILE A 43 -5.33 0.11 -3.61
CA ILE A 43 -3.98 -0.38 -3.85
C ILE A 43 -3.88 -1.73 -3.19
N LEU A 44 -3.64 -2.75 -4.00
CA LEU A 44 -3.72 -4.14 -3.58
C LEU A 44 -2.33 -4.73 -3.37
N ALA A 45 -2.27 -5.75 -2.52
CA ALA A 45 -1.06 -6.55 -2.40
C ALA A 45 -0.92 -7.37 -3.68
N GLU A 46 0.27 -7.34 -4.28
CA GLU A 46 0.51 -8.11 -5.50
C GLU A 46 1.04 -9.50 -5.18
N LYS A 47 1.47 -9.71 -3.95
CA LYS A 47 2.01 -10.99 -3.51
C LYS A 47 1.60 -11.24 -2.08
N LYS A 48 1.50 -12.52 -1.73
CA LYS A 48 1.27 -12.92 -0.35
C LYS A 48 2.51 -12.64 0.48
N GLY A 49 2.31 -12.15 1.68
CA GLY A 49 3.42 -11.88 2.58
C GLY A 49 2.98 -11.19 3.86
N ILE A 50 3.94 -10.63 4.55
CA ILE A 50 3.72 -9.93 5.81
C ILE A 50 4.13 -8.48 5.62
N ILE A 51 3.24 -7.56 6.01
CA ILE A 51 3.56 -6.13 5.92
C ILE A 51 4.60 -5.81 7.00
N LYS A 52 5.76 -5.33 6.58
CA LYS A 52 6.84 -5.04 7.52
C LYS A 52 6.85 -3.58 7.95
N SER A 53 6.55 -2.68 7.04
CA SER A 53 6.59 -1.25 7.36
C SER A 53 5.77 -0.46 6.37
N PHE A 54 5.26 0.67 6.84
CA PHE A 54 4.61 1.68 6.00
C PHE A 54 5.54 2.89 5.95
N LEU A 55 5.63 3.50 4.77
CA LEU A 55 6.43 4.71 4.57
C LEU A 55 5.55 5.96 4.50
N VAL A 56 4.24 5.78 4.62
CA VAL A 56 3.27 6.88 4.54
C VAL A 56 2.23 6.70 5.63
N GLU A 57 1.48 7.76 5.88
CA GLU A 57 0.38 7.77 6.86
C GLU A 57 -0.89 8.23 6.18
N GLU A 58 -2.02 7.95 6.82
CA GLU A 58 -3.30 8.47 6.32
C GLU A 58 -3.23 9.99 6.25
N GLY A 59 -3.71 10.54 5.13
CA GLY A 59 -3.67 11.97 4.88
C GLY A 59 -2.48 12.43 4.06
N ASP A 60 -1.47 11.58 3.87
CA ASP A 60 -0.28 11.96 3.09
C ASP A 60 -0.60 12.08 1.61
N LEU A 61 0.03 13.07 0.98
CA LEU A 61 0.02 13.18 -0.48
C LEU A 61 1.12 12.29 -1.04
N VAL A 62 0.81 11.54 -2.09
CA VAL A 62 1.77 10.65 -2.72
C VAL A 62 1.83 10.92 -4.21
N GLN A 63 2.96 10.55 -4.80
CA GLN A 63 3.22 10.71 -6.22
C GLN A 63 3.17 9.36 -6.91
N GLU A 64 2.96 9.38 -8.21
CA GLU A 64 3.07 8.17 -9.02
C GLU A 64 4.47 7.57 -8.83
N GLY A 65 4.51 6.27 -8.59
CA GLY A 65 5.78 5.57 -8.40
C GLY A 65 6.34 5.63 -6.99
N GLN A 66 5.67 6.33 -6.09
CA GLN A 66 6.17 6.48 -4.73
C GLN A 66 6.04 5.16 -3.96
N HIS A 67 7.08 4.82 -3.20
CA HIS A 67 7.16 3.62 -2.36
C HIS A 67 6.31 3.84 -1.10
N LEU A 68 5.33 2.99 -0.88
CA LEU A 68 4.35 3.17 0.21
C LEU A 68 4.54 2.20 1.36
N ALA A 69 4.97 0.98 1.07
CA ALA A 69 5.09 -0.05 2.10
C ALA A 69 6.03 -1.14 1.63
N ASN A 70 6.52 -1.92 2.59
CA ASN A 70 7.33 -3.10 2.33
C ASN A 70 6.60 -4.33 2.80
N ILE A 71 6.53 -5.34 1.93
CA ILE A 71 5.96 -6.64 2.26
C ILE A 71 7.09 -7.66 2.18
N GLU A 72 7.23 -8.45 3.23
CA GLU A 72 8.18 -9.54 3.23
C GLU A 72 7.50 -10.79 2.66
N THR A 73 8.11 -11.36 1.62
CA THR A 73 7.61 -12.59 1.02
C THR A 73 8.58 -13.70 1.37
N SER A 74 8.08 -14.90 1.49
CA SER A 74 8.94 -16.05 1.82
C SER A 74 9.39 -16.77 0.55
#